data_d5b1dd64de69c76cde0079c2dd199d8a
#
_entry.id   d5b1dd64de69c76cde0079c2dd199d8a
#
_cell.length_a   1.000
_cell.length_b   1.000
_cell.length_c   1.000
_cell.angle_alpha   90.00
_cell.angle_beta   90.00
_cell.angle_gamma   90.00
#
_symmetry.space_group_name_H-M   'P 1'
#
loop_
_entity.id
_entity.type
_entity.pdbx_description
1 polymer ?
#
loop_
_entity_poly.entity_id
_entity_poly.type
_entity_poly.pdbx_seq_one_letter_code
_entity_poly.pdbx_strand_id
1 'polypeptide(L)'
;CHQNKKINNFTIFFSFQHFFKDMENADILEFFSIIRILRLFKLTRHSPGLKILIHTFKASSKELTLLVFFLILGMVIFASLVYYAERLHANPDNDFKSIPEGLWWAVVTMTTVGYGDMVPKTYAGLIVGSLCALSGVLVIALPVPVIVSNFSMFYSHTQVSYAYRLYLIIFQQKEKKARKLFFGDLGEYCHGRGQERGGKFYSLGNGQLKKSKGPR
;
A
#
# COMPACT_ATOMS: atom_id res chain seq x y z
N CYS A 1 12.09 2.99 20.59
CA CYS A 1 12.17 2.59 19.16
C CYS A 1 11.27 3.42 18.22
N HIS A 2 10.91 4.66 18.58
CA HIS A 2 9.93 5.50 17.84
C HIS A 2 10.56 6.71 17.11
N GLN A 3 11.87 6.93 17.22
CA GLN A 3 12.51 8.12 16.66
C GLN A 3 13.10 7.95 15.25
N ASN A 4 13.41 6.74 14.79
CA ASN A 4 14.06 6.56 13.47
C ASN A 4 13.12 6.69 12.24
N LYS A 5 11.81 6.78 12.44
CA LYS A 5 10.84 6.85 11.33
C LYS A 5 10.60 8.28 10.79
N LYS A 6 10.95 9.31 11.58
CA LYS A 6 10.80 10.72 11.17
C LYS A 6 11.99 11.23 10.33
N ILE A 7 13.16 10.62 10.49
CA ILE A 7 14.40 11.09 9.86
C ILE A 7 14.41 10.79 8.35
N ASN A 8 13.91 9.63 7.93
CA ASN A 8 13.97 9.23 6.51
C ASN A 8 13.08 10.08 5.58
N ASN A 9 11.91 10.53 6.06
CA ASN A 9 11.03 11.38 5.25
C ASN A 9 11.55 12.81 5.13
N PHE A 10 12.27 13.29 6.14
CA PHE A 10 12.86 14.62 6.14
C PHE A 10 14.12 14.69 5.27
N THR A 11 14.93 13.63 5.25
CA THR A 11 16.13 13.53 4.43
C THR A 11 15.80 13.45 2.94
N ILE A 12 14.76 12.67 2.57
CA ILE A 12 14.26 12.60 1.19
C ILE A 12 13.71 13.95 0.74
N PHE A 13 12.98 14.64 1.60
CA PHE A 13 12.44 15.97 1.31
C PHE A 13 13.57 17.01 1.14
N PHE A 14 14.62 16.94 1.94
CA PHE A 14 15.76 17.86 1.86
C PHE A 14 16.66 17.61 0.64
N SER A 15 16.88 16.34 0.27
CA SER A 15 17.60 15.97 -0.97
C SER A 15 16.82 16.40 -2.20
N PHE A 16 15.50 16.30 -2.17
CA PHE A 16 14.62 16.78 -3.24
C PHE A 16 14.68 18.31 -3.39
N GLN A 17 14.78 19.04 -2.27
CA GLN A 17 14.87 20.49 -2.26
C GLN A 17 16.23 21.00 -2.78
N HIS A 18 17.31 20.23 -2.60
CA HIS A 18 18.64 20.58 -3.11
C HIS A 18 18.77 20.39 -4.63
N PHE A 19 18.05 19.40 -5.19
CA PHE A 19 18.02 19.15 -6.63
C PHE A 19 17.34 20.29 -7.42
N PHE A 20 16.41 21.03 -6.79
CA PHE A 20 15.65 22.12 -7.42
C PHE A 20 16.29 23.51 -7.31
N LYS A 21 17.46 23.65 -6.70
CA LYS A 21 18.06 24.96 -6.47
C LYS A 21 18.62 25.62 -7.74
N ASP A 22 18.78 24.83 -8.82
CA ASP A 22 19.35 25.27 -10.08
C ASP A 22 18.31 25.58 -11.18
N MET A 23 17.02 25.52 -10.87
CA MET A 23 15.95 25.86 -11.83
C MET A 23 15.45 27.29 -11.62
N GLU A 24 15.21 28.01 -12.72
CA GLU A 24 14.80 29.41 -12.76
C GLU A 24 13.47 29.65 -12.01
N ASN A 25 13.34 30.74 -11.27
CA ASN A 25 12.32 30.96 -10.23
C ASN A 25 10.87 30.94 -10.68
N ALA A 26 10.55 31.07 -11.97
CA ALA A 26 9.17 31.06 -12.48
C ALA A 26 8.59 29.66 -12.63
N ASP A 27 9.38 28.72 -13.13
CA ASP A 27 8.97 27.32 -13.36
C ASP A 27 8.80 26.55 -12.03
N ILE A 28 9.53 26.98 -11.00
CA ILE A 28 9.44 26.42 -9.63
C ILE A 28 8.05 26.65 -9.02
N LEU A 29 7.45 27.80 -9.23
CA LEU A 29 6.10 28.12 -8.70
C LEU A 29 5.01 27.27 -9.35
N GLU A 30 5.09 26.99 -10.65
CA GLU A 30 4.16 26.10 -11.34
C GLU A 30 4.36 24.65 -10.87
N PHE A 31 5.60 24.20 -10.69
CA PHE A 31 5.92 22.88 -10.16
C PHE A 31 5.38 22.67 -8.74
N PHE A 32 5.47 23.66 -7.86
CA PHE A 32 4.85 23.61 -6.53
C PHE A 32 3.32 23.50 -6.57
N SER A 33 2.68 23.95 -7.65
CA SER A 33 1.24 23.74 -7.85
C SER A 33 0.89 22.23 -7.98
N ILE A 34 1.80 21.43 -8.55
CA ILE A 34 1.65 19.96 -8.66
C ILE A 34 1.67 19.27 -7.28
N ILE A 35 2.39 19.84 -6.32
CA ILE A 35 2.43 19.31 -4.93
C ILE A 35 1.04 19.31 -4.28
N ARG A 36 0.11 20.16 -4.74
CA ARG A 36 -1.30 20.10 -4.27
C ARG A 36 -1.94 18.75 -4.54
N ILE A 37 -1.52 18.04 -5.61
CA ILE A 37 -2.01 16.69 -5.95
C ILE A 37 -1.59 15.69 -4.86
N LEU A 38 -0.45 15.89 -4.19
CA LEU A 38 -0.03 15.06 -3.07
C LEU A 38 -1.01 15.08 -1.88
N ARG A 39 -1.92 16.07 -1.83
CA ARG A 39 -3.01 16.07 -0.84
C ARG A 39 -3.95 14.87 -1.02
N LEU A 40 -4.04 14.30 -2.24
CA LEU A 40 -4.81 13.10 -2.50
C LEU A 40 -4.27 11.89 -1.72
N PHE A 41 -2.98 11.85 -1.39
CA PHE A 41 -2.42 10.82 -0.51
C PHE A 41 -3.00 10.86 0.91
N LYS A 42 -3.61 11.97 1.33
CA LYS A 42 -4.35 12.03 2.60
C LYS A 42 -5.57 11.09 2.60
N LEU A 43 -6.12 10.81 1.40
CA LEU A 43 -7.21 9.85 1.21
C LEU A 43 -6.80 8.41 1.60
N THR A 44 -5.52 8.07 1.46
CA THR A 44 -4.95 6.77 1.85
C THR A 44 -5.22 6.45 3.32
N ARG A 45 -5.33 7.47 4.17
CA ARG A 45 -5.59 7.30 5.61
C ARG A 45 -6.98 6.73 5.89
N HIS A 46 -7.96 6.99 5.04
CA HIS A 46 -9.35 6.59 5.23
C HIS A 46 -9.70 5.25 4.59
N SER A 47 -8.93 4.79 3.60
CA SER A 47 -9.19 3.52 2.90
C SER A 47 -8.42 2.36 3.52
N PRO A 48 -9.10 1.33 4.08
CA PRO A 48 -8.42 0.14 4.61
C PRO A 48 -7.68 -0.64 3.52
N GLY A 49 -8.21 -0.69 2.29
CA GLY A 49 -7.57 -1.37 1.16
C GLY A 49 -6.24 -0.74 0.77
N LEU A 50 -6.13 0.59 0.75
CA LEU A 50 -4.88 1.29 0.48
C LEU A 50 -3.81 1.04 1.55
N LYS A 51 -4.21 0.86 2.82
CA LYS A 51 -3.27 0.49 3.89
C LYS A 51 -2.69 -0.91 3.66
N ILE A 52 -3.52 -1.87 3.26
CA ILE A 52 -3.08 -3.22 2.92
C ILE A 52 -2.09 -3.17 1.76
N LEU A 53 -2.41 -2.40 0.71
CA LEU A 53 -1.53 -2.22 -0.45
C LEU A 53 -0.15 -1.69 -0.05
N ILE A 54 -0.08 -0.65 0.78
CA ILE A 54 1.19 -0.08 1.27
C ILE A 54 1.97 -1.12 2.10
N HIS A 55 1.28 -1.90 2.94
CA HIS A 55 1.94 -2.96 3.71
C HIS A 55 2.49 -4.06 2.80
N THR A 56 1.78 -4.43 1.74
CA THR A 56 2.23 -5.40 0.74
C THR A 56 3.48 -4.90 0.02
N PHE A 57 3.49 -3.67 -0.49
CA PHE A 57 4.68 -3.07 -1.12
C PHE A 57 5.88 -3.04 -0.18
N LYS A 58 5.65 -2.72 1.10
CA LYS A 58 6.71 -2.73 2.09
C LYS A 58 7.24 -4.13 2.39
N ALA A 59 6.36 -5.13 2.43
CA ALA A 59 6.76 -6.53 2.62
C ALA A 59 7.53 -7.07 1.42
N SER A 60 7.11 -6.70 0.20
CA SER A 60 7.74 -7.12 -1.07
C SER A 60 8.85 -6.18 -1.53
N SER A 61 9.40 -5.33 -0.65
CA SER A 61 10.41 -4.34 -1.02
C SER A 61 11.71 -4.96 -1.55
N LYS A 62 12.08 -6.15 -1.09
CA LYS A 62 13.28 -6.87 -1.55
C LYS A 62 13.13 -7.31 -3.00
N GLU A 63 11.99 -7.88 -3.33
CA GLU A 63 11.64 -8.33 -4.69
C GLU A 63 11.56 -7.16 -5.66
N LEU A 64 10.96 -6.04 -5.22
CA LEU A 64 10.91 -4.81 -6.01
C LEU A 64 12.31 -4.21 -6.24
N THR A 65 13.17 -4.21 -5.24
CA THR A 65 14.56 -3.74 -5.38
C THR A 65 15.33 -4.61 -6.35
N LEU A 66 15.16 -5.92 -6.29
CA LEU A 66 15.78 -6.87 -7.20
C LEU A 66 15.30 -6.64 -8.65
N LEU A 67 13.99 -6.42 -8.85
CA LEU A 67 13.41 -6.08 -10.16
C LEU A 67 14.06 -4.82 -10.73
N VAL A 68 14.10 -3.73 -9.96
CA VAL A 68 14.71 -2.47 -10.40
C VAL A 68 16.18 -2.64 -10.73
N PHE A 69 16.92 -3.41 -9.95
CA PHE A 69 18.32 -3.72 -10.20
C PHE A 69 18.52 -4.43 -11.55
N PHE A 70 17.77 -5.50 -11.82
CA PHE A 70 17.87 -6.22 -13.09
C PHE A 70 17.37 -5.40 -14.27
N LEU A 71 16.38 -4.55 -14.07
CA LEU A 71 15.90 -3.64 -15.09
C LEU A 71 16.97 -2.64 -15.49
N ILE A 72 17.64 -2.00 -14.53
CA ILE A 72 18.75 -1.05 -14.80
C ILE A 72 19.92 -1.75 -15.49
N LEU A 73 20.29 -2.93 -15.00
CA LEU A 73 21.36 -3.74 -15.60
C LEU A 73 21.01 -4.09 -17.05
N GLY A 74 19.81 -4.58 -17.29
CA GLY A 74 19.32 -4.89 -18.65
C GLY A 74 19.31 -3.68 -19.56
N MET A 75 18.83 -2.51 -19.07
CA MET A 75 18.84 -1.26 -19.85
C MET A 75 20.24 -0.90 -20.33
N VAL A 76 21.25 -0.94 -19.44
CA VAL A 76 22.64 -0.59 -19.81
C VAL A 76 23.20 -1.57 -20.84
N ILE A 77 22.94 -2.86 -20.66
CA ILE A 77 23.40 -3.90 -21.60
C ILE A 77 22.75 -3.71 -22.98
N PHE A 78 21.42 -3.62 -23.04
CA PHE A 78 20.70 -3.52 -24.31
C PHE A 78 20.93 -2.17 -25.02
N ALA A 79 21.06 -1.07 -24.25
CA ALA A 79 21.44 0.23 -24.83
C ALA A 79 22.81 0.19 -25.52
N SER A 80 23.78 -0.45 -24.88
CA SER A 80 25.12 -0.61 -25.46
C SER A 80 25.08 -1.53 -26.68
N LEU A 81 24.37 -2.66 -26.59
CA LEU A 81 24.25 -3.60 -27.71
C LEU A 81 23.59 -2.98 -28.93
N VAL A 82 22.48 -2.25 -28.78
CA VAL A 82 21.79 -1.61 -29.91
C VAL A 82 22.66 -0.51 -30.53
N TYR A 83 23.33 0.29 -29.68
CA TYR A 83 24.24 1.33 -30.17
C TYR A 83 25.33 0.74 -31.03
N TYR A 84 26.03 -0.33 -30.62
CA TYR A 84 27.06 -0.98 -31.42
C TYR A 84 26.48 -1.71 -32.63
N ALA A 85 25.33 -2.37 -32.50
CA ALA A 85 24.68 -3.06 -33.64
C ALA A 85 24.30 -2.10 -34.75
N GLU A 86 23.74 -0.94 -34.44
CA GLU A 86 23.37 0.08 -35.43
C GLU A 86 24.60 0.79 -36.03
N ARG A 87 25.71 0.87 -35.30
CA ARG A 87 26.96 1.48 -35.77
C ARG A 87 27.74 0.59 -36.70
N LEU A 88 27.53 -0.74 -36.68
CA LEU A 88 28.22 -1.67 -37.59
C LEU A 88 27.88 -1.42 -39.08
N HIS A 89 26.70 -0.89 -39.34
CA HIS A 89 26.29 -0.49 -40.68
C HIS A 89 26.22 1.04 -40.75
N ALA A 90 26.93 1.64 -41.68
CA ALA A 90 26.92 3.09 -41.94
C ALA A 90 25.53 3.49 -42.48
N ASN A 91 24.56 3.67 -41.61
CA ASN A 91 23.23 4.12 -41.97
C ASN A 91 23.11 5.62 -41.64
N PRO A 92 22.86 6.51 -42.62
CA PRO A 92 22.69 7.94 -42.39
C PRO A 92 21.48 8.25 -41.47
N ASP A 93 20.46 7.36 -41.46
CA ASP A 93 19.23 7.51 -40.66
C ASP A 93 19.29 6.81 -39.30
N ASN A 94 20.48 6.65 -38.75
CA ASN A 94 20.67 6.02 -37.45
C ASN A 94 20.19 6.96 -36.34
N ASP A 95 19.18 6.50 -35.56
CA ASP A 95 18.60 7.21 -34.44
C ASP A 95 19.46 7.09 -33.16
N PHE A 96 20.34 6.08 -33.09
CA PHE A 96 21.21 5.78 -31.94
C PHE A 96 22.56 6.48 -32.04
N LYS A 97 22.58 7.80 -31.78
CA LYS A 97 23.81 8.61 -31.88
C LYS A 97 24.72 8.46 -30.66
N SER A 98 24.12 8.11 -29.51
CA SER A 98 24.83 7.98 -28.23
C SER A 98 24.23 6.86 -27.37
N ILE A 99 25.04 6.35 -26.41
CA ILE A 99 24.56 5.34 -25.44
C ILE A 99 23.41 5.86 -24.58
N PRO A 100 23.41 7.13 -24.11
CA PRO A 100 22.24 7.69 -23.37
C PRO A 100 20.93 7.67 -24.15
N GLU A 101 20.94 7.90 -25.45
CA GLU A 101 19.76 7.75 -26.31
C GLU A 101 19.31 6.29 -26.38
N GLY A 102 20.26 5.35 -26.46
CA GLY A 102 19.99 3.92 -26.38
C GLY A 102 19.36 3.51 -25.02
N LEU A 103 19.72 4.18 -23.89
CA LEU A 103 19.09 3.94 -22.59
C LEU A 103 17.61 4.32 -22.59
N TRP A 104 17.26 5.44 -23.21
CA TRP A 104 15.86 5.85 -23.35
C TRP A 104 15.07 4.79 -24.13
N TRP A 105 15.57 4.37 -25.28
CA TRP A 105 14.95 3.31 -26.08
C TRP A 105 14.83 1.99 -25.29
N ALA A 106 15.87 1.58 -24.58
CA ALA A 106 15.90 0.33 -23.83
C ALA A 106 14.85 0.33 -22.70
N VAL A 107 14.71 1.43 -21.92
CA VAL A 107 13.68 1.52 -20.88
C VAL A 107 12.29 1.45 -21.48
N VAL A 108 12.03 2.18 -22.55
CA VAL A 108 10.73 2.22 -23.25
C VAL A 108 10.35 0.84 -23.80
N THR A 109 11.33 0.12 -24.33
CA THR A 109 11.13 -1.24 -24.87
C THR A 109 10.95 -2.28 -23.77
N MET A 110 11.83 -2.32 -22.77
CA MET A 110 11.77 -3.28 -21.67
C MET A 110 10.52 -3.12 -20.80
N THR A 111 10.03 -1.88 -20.62
CA THR A 111 8.79 -1.61 -19.90
C THR A 111 7.52 -1.81 -20.74
N THR A 112 7.68 -2.25 -22.00
CA THR A 112 6.57 -2.50 -22.95
C THR A 112 5.76 -1.25 -23.34
N VAL A 113 6.30 -0.04 -23.13
CA VAL A 113 5.64 1.23 -23.53
C VAL A 113 5.66 1.40 -25.03
N GLY A 114 6.85 1.27 -25.68
CA GLY A 114 7.01 1.26 -27.14
C GLY A 114 6.54 2.53 -27.83
N TYR A 115 7.11 3.70 -27.51
CA TYR A 115 6.72 4.95 -28.18
C TYR A 115 6.98 4.95 -29.69
N GLY A 116 7.97 4.18 -30.17
CA GLY A 116 8.30 4.12 -31.59
C GLY A 116 9.06 5.36 -32.12
N ASP A 117 9.53 6.21 -31.23
CA ASP A 117 10.35 7.39 -31.54
C ASP A 117 11.75 7.04 -32.01
N MET A 118 12.27 5.92 -31.52
CA MET A 118 13.55 5.33 -31.90
C MET A 118 13.37 3.84 -32.13
N VAL A 119 13.84 3.34 -33.30
CA VAL A 119 13.76 1.93 -33.65
C VAL A 119 15.03 1.46 -34.32
N PRO A 120 15.55 0.25 -34.03
CA PRO A 120 16.69 -0.30 -34.76
C PRO A 120 16.29 -0.61 -36.20
N LYS A 121 17.16 -0.23 -37.15
CA LYS A 121 16.91 -0.38 -38.60
C LYS A 121 17.78 -1.47 -39.22
N THR A 122 18.84 -1.89 -38.55
CA THR A 122 19.70 -2.98 -38.99
C THR A 122 19.20 -4.35 -38.56
N TYR A 123 19.54 -5.40 -39.33
CA TYR A 123 19.20 -6.78 -38.92
C TYR A 123 19.77 -7.16 -37.55
N ALA A 124 21.01 -6.73 -37.27
CA ALA A 124 21.62 -6.96 -35.95
C ALA A 124 20.88 -6.21 -34.86
N GLY A 125 20.49 -4.96 -35.10
CA GLY A 125 19.67 -4.17 -34.17
C GLY A 125 18.28 -4.76 -33.92
N LEU A 126 17.63 -5.31 -34.95
CA LEU A 126 16.33 -5.99 -34.81
C LEU A 126 16.43 -7.24 -33.93
N ILE A 127 17.51 -8.02 -34.03
CA ILE A 127 17.75 -9.18 -33.17
C ILE A 127 17.92 -8.71 -31.71
N VAL A 128 18.76 -7.69 -31.51
CA VAL A 128 18.95 -7.09 -30.17
C VAL A 128 17.63 -6.56 -29.60
N GLY A 129 16.82 -5.88 -30.44
CA GLY A 129 15.50 -5.37 -30.05
C GLY A 129 14.54 -6.47 -29.64
N SER A 130 14.51 -7.58 -30.35
CA SER A 130 13.69 -8.73 -30.04
C SER A 130 14.08 -9.36 -28.69
N LEU A 131 15.38 -9.53 -28.44
CA LEU A 131 15.88 -10.03 -27.15
C LEU A 131 15.61 -9.07 -26.02
N CYS A 132 15.74 -7.76 -26.25
CA CYS A 132 15.40 -6.70 -25.30
C CYS A 132 13.92 -6.78 -24.88
N ALA A 133 13.01 -6.88 -25.84
CA ALA A 133 11.58 -6.98 -25.58
C ALA A 133 11.22 -8.24 -24.75
N LEU A 134 11.75 -9.40 -25.13
CA LEU A 134 11.53 -10.66 -24.39
C LEU A 134 12.10 -10.60 -22.98
N SER A 135 13.32 -10.08 -22.81
CA SER A 135 13.94 -9.95 -21.48
C SER A 135 13.15 -8.99 -20.58
N GLY A 136 12.64 -7.89 -21.13
CA GLY A 136 11.81 -6.93 -20.38
C GLY A 136 10.54 -7.57 -19.81
N VAL A 137 9.82 -8.35 -20.62
CA VAL A 137 8.63 -9.09 -20.16
C VAL A 137 8.99 -10.07 -19.05
N LEU A 138 10.09 -10.82 -19.17
CA LEU A 138 10.52 -11.79 -18.17
C LEU A 138 10.90 -11.12 -16.85
N VAL A 139 11.66 -10.02 -16.90
CA VAL A 139 12.08 -9.27 -15.70
C VAL A 139 10.87 -8.76 -14.91
N ILE A 140 9.83 -8.29 -15.59
CA ILE A 140 8.60 -7.80 -14.95
C ILE A 140 7.73 -8.96 -14.45
N ALA A 141 7.64 -10.05 -15.21
CA ALA A 141 6.76 -11.18 -14.90
C ALA A 141 7.19 -11.97 -13.65
N LEU A 142 8.50 -12.07 -13.37
CA LEU A 142 9.02 -12.89 -12.28
C LEU A 142 8.60 -12.41 -10.87
N PRO A 143 8.67 -11.12 -10.51
CA PRO A 143 8.29 -10.66 -9.16
C PRO A 143 6.77 -10.58 -8.93
N VAL A 144 5.96 -10.51 -9.97
CA VAL A 144 4.51 -10.33 -9.87
C VAL A 144 3.82 -11.40 -9.01
N PRO A 145 4.07 -12.70 -9.18
CA PRO A 145 3.44 -13.75 -8.37
C PRO A 145 3.77 -13.61 -6.87
N VAL A 146 4.97 -13.19 -6.52
CA VAL A 146 5.39 -12.99 -5.13
C VAL A 146 4.64 -11.81 -4.49
N ILE A 147 4.50 -10.71 -5.23
CA ILE A 147 3.75 -9.53 -4.79
C ILE A 147 2.28 -9.89 -4.58
N VAL A 148 1.68 -10.63 -5.52
CA VAL A 148 0.28 -11.08 -5.44
C VAL A 148 0.07 -12.03 -4.26
N SER A 149 1.00 -12.95 -4.01
CA SER A 149 0.96 -13.87 -2.86
C SER A 149 0.99 -13.10 -1.54
N ASN A 150 1.91 -12.16 -1.39
CA ASN A 150 2.00 -11.30 -0.20
C ASN A 150 0.72 -10.46 -0.01
N PHE A 151 0.16 -9.91 -1.08
CA PHE A 151 -1.11 -9.18 -1.02
C PHE A 151 -2.26 -10.07 -0.55
N SER A 152 -2.41 -11.26 -1.10
CA SER A 152 -3.44 -12.21 -0.72
C SER A 152 -3.34 -12.61 0.76
N MET A 153 -2.14 -12.84 1.25
CA MET A 153 -1.88 -13.15 2.65
C MET A 153 -2.33 -12.00 3.58
N PHE A 154 -1.93 -10.76 3.31
CA PHE A 154 -2.34 -9.60 4.12
C PHE A 154 -3.84 -9.32 4.04
N TYR A 155 -4.42 -9.50 2.86
CA TYR A 155 -5.86 -9.32 2.66
C TYR A 155 -6.66 -10.33 3.47
N SER A 156 -6.32 -11.61 3.42
CA SER A 156 -7.01 -12.67 4.17
C SER A 156 -6.88 -12.47 5.69
N HIS A 157 -5.68 -12.14 6.19
CA HIS A 157 -5.49 -11.81 7.61
C HIS A 157 -6.38 -10.65 8.07
N THR A 158 -6.53 -9.64 7.24
CA THR A 158 -7.38 -8.49 7.56
C THR A 158 -8.85 -8.90 7.61
N GLN A 159 -9.33 -9.69 6.66
CA GLN A 159 -10.71 -10.19 6.61
C GLN A 159 -11.03 -11.04 7.85
N VAL A 160 -10.16 -11.97 8.21
CA VAL A 160 -10.32 -12.80 9.41
C VAL A 160 -10.37 -11.94 10.68
N SER A 161 -9.52 -10.93 10.79
CA SER A 161 -9.53 -10.01 11.93
C SER A 161 -10.82 -9.20 12.04
N TYR A 162 -11.38 -8.77 10.93
CA TYR A 162 -12.69 -8.08 10.92
C TYR A 162 -13.82 -9.03 11.30
N ALA A 163 -13.86 -10.25 10.77
CA ALA A 163 -14.87 -11.25 11.08
C ALA A 163 -14.83 -11.61 12.58
N TYR A 164 -13.63 -11.80 13.13
CA TYR A 164 -13.45 -12.11 14.57
C TYR A 164 -13.93 -10.95 15.46
N ARG A 165 -13.58 -9.70 15.13
CA ARG A 165 -14.09 -8.53 15.88
C ARG A 165 -15.62 -8.43 15.83
N LEU A 166 -16.22 -8.65 14.68
CA LEU A 166 -17.67 -8.64 14.51
C LEU A 166 -18.32 -9.74 15.37
N TYR A 167 -17.75 -10.94 15.34
CA TYR A 167 -18.20 -12.05 16.18
C TYR A 167 -18.15 -11.70 17.69
N LEU A 168 -17.06 -11.11 18.16
CA LEU A 168 -16.94 -10.69 19.57
C LEU A 168 -17.97 -9.63 19.94
N ILE A 169 -18.23 -8.65 19.07
CA ILE A 169 -19.24 -7.61 19.31
C ILE A 169 -20.64 -8.24 19.44
N ILE A 170 -20.99 -9.14 18.51
CA ILE A 170 -22.28 -9.83 18.54
C ILE A 170 -22.40 -10.68 19.79
N PHE A 171 -21.36 -11.41 20.17
CA PHE A 171 -21.32 -12.24 21.37
C PHE A 171 -21.54 -11.40 22.63
N GLN A 172 -20.83 -10.28 22.79
CA GLN A 172 -21.00 -9.36 23.93
C GLN A 172 -22.39 -8.74 23.98
N GLN A 173 -22.99 -8.41 22.82
CA GLN A 173 -24.38 -7.92 22.78
C GLN A 173 -25.36 -9.00 23.24
N LYS A 174 -25.15 -10.25 22.83
CA LYS A 174 -25.99 -11.38 23.23
C LYS A 174 -25.90 -11.64 24.74
N GLU A 175 -24.71 -11.58 25.32
CA GLU A 175 -24.50 -11.68 26.76
C GLU A 175 -25.18 -10.53 27.54
N LYS A 176 -25.05 -9.28 27.07
CA LYS A 176 -25.70 -8.12 27.68
C LYS A 176 -27.24 -8.26 27.64
N LYS A 177 -27.78 -8.78 26.54
CA LYS A 177 -29.22 -9.03 26.40
C LYS A 177 -29.68 -10.15 27.34
N ALA A 178 -28.93 -11.24 27.42
CA ALA A 178 -29.22 -12.36 28.32
C ALA A 178 -29.18 -11.91 29.80
N ARG A 179 -28.17 -11.12 30.19
CA ARG A 179 -28.10 -10.55 31.55
C ARG A 179 -29.28 -9.64 31.86
N LYS A 180 -29.69 -8.77 30.91
CA LYS A 180 -30.86 -7.90 31.12
C LYS A 180 -32.15 -8.69 31.30
N LEU A 181 -32.35 -9.76 30.53
CA LEU A 181 -33.50 -10.65 30.68
C LEU A 181 -33.49 -11.36 32.05
N PHE A 182 -32.33 -11.92 32.41
CA PHE A 182 -32.17 -12.63 33.69
C PHE A 182 -32.40 -11.72 34.93
N PHE A 183 -31.86 -10.52 34.92
CA PHE A 183 -32.07 -9.54 35.99
C PHE A 183 -33.44 -8.89 35.94
N GLY A 184 -34.08 -8.77 34.77
CA GLY A 184 -35.48 -8.32 34.63
C GLY A 184 -36.44 -9.31 35.27
N ASP A 185 -36.33 -10.59 34.97
CA ASP A 185 -37.15 -11.66 35.55
C ASP A 185 -36.96 -11.80 37.06
N LEU A 186 -35.70 -11.69 37.54
CA LEU A 186 -35.43 -11.70 39.01
C LEU A 186 -36.04 -10.50 39.72
N GLY A 187 -36.04 -9.31 39.09
CA GLY A 187 -36.65 -8.10 39.62
C GLY A 187 -38.17 -8.23 39.78
N GLU A 188 -38.83 -8.84 38.78
CA GLU A 188 -40.27 -9.08 38.79
C GLU A 188 -40.67 -10.16 39.80
N TYR A 189 -39.84 -11.21 39.93
CA TYR A 189 -40.03 -12.27 40.93
C TYR A 189 -39.86 -11.78 42.37
N CYS A 190 -38.95 -10.84 42.61
CA CYS A 190 -38.74 -10.23 43.92
C CYS A 190 -39.84 -9.21 44.25
N HIS A 191 -40.41 -8.52 43.26
CA HIS A 191 -41.50 -7.57 43.45
C HIS A 191 -42.83 -8.27 43.76
N GLY A 192 -43.15 -9.40 43.10
CA GLY A 192 -44.33 -10.19 43.31
C GLY A 192 -44.37 -10.88 44.69
N ARG A 193 -43.21 -11.27 45.23
CA ARG A 193 -43.14 -11.97 46.54
C ARG A 193 -43.02 -11.03 47.73
N GLY A 194 -42.66 -9.75 47.51
CA GLY A 194 -42.59 -8.72 48.57
C GLY A 194 -43.95 -8.21 49.04
N GLN A 195 -45.02 -8.48 48.28
CA GLN A 195 -46.38 -8.01 48.64
C GLN A 195 -47.12 -8.95 49.60
N GLU A 196 -46.62 -10.18 49.77
CA GLU A 196 -47.32 -11.14 50.69
C GLU A 196 -46.71 -11.28 52.09
N ARG A 197 -45.51 -10.71 52.35
CA ARG A 197 -44.95 -10.73 53.73
C ARG A 197 -44.33 -9.37 54.05
N GLY A 198 -44.92 -8.67 55.05
CA GLY A 198 -44.37 -7.43 55.60
C GLY A 198 -42.93 -7.56 56.12
N GLY A 199 -41.97 -7.57 55.25
CA GLY A 199 -40.57 -7.80 55.52
C GLY A 199 -39.68 -6.86 54.72
N LYS A 200 -38.83 -6.18 55.44
CA LYS A 200 -37.71 -5.29 55.08
C LYS A 200 -37.31 -5.26 53.63
N PHE A 201 -37.50 -4.14 52.98
CA PHE A 201 -37.10 -3.86 51.56
C PHE A 201 -35.59 -3.81 51.43
N TYR A 202 -35.00 -4.64 50.54
CA TYR A 202 -33.63 -4.57 50.15
C TYR A 202 -33.55 -4.14 48.66
N SER A 203 -32.88 -3.04 48.38
CA SER A 203 -32.63 -2.55 47.04
C SER A 203 -31.22 -2.98 46.57
N LEU A 204 -31.12 -3.58 45.38
CA LEU A 204 -29.85 -3.96 44.75
C LEU A 204 -29.37 -2.77 43.93
N GLY A 205 -28.43 -1.98 44.46
CA GLY A 205 -27.73 -0.94 43.74
C GLY A 205 -26.26 -1.33 43.59
N ASN A 206 -25.76 -1.35 42.32
CA ASN A 206 -24.35 -1.58 42.01
C ASN A 206 -23.68 -2.82 42.62
N GLY A 207 -24.40 -3.96 42.62
CA GLY A 207 -23.79 -5.22 43.04
C GLY A 207 -23.59 -5.37 44.56
N GLN A 208 -24.09 -4.44 45.37
CA GLN A 208 -24.08 -4.56 46.84
C GLN A 208 -25.51 -4.40 47.44
N LEU A 209 -25.86 -5.27 48.38
CA LEU A 209 -27.12 -5.23 49.14
C LEU A 209 -27.14 -4.03 50.10
N LYS A 210 -27.90 -3.01 49.78
CA LYS A 210 -28.08 -1.85 50.65
C LYS A 210 -29.47 -1.87 51.26
N LYS A 211 -29.52 -1.80 52.60
CA LYS A 211 -30.75 -1.78 53.34
C LYS A 211 -31.47 -0.43 53.11
N SER A 212 -32.61 -0.45 52.44
CA SER A 212 -33.42 0.74 52.22
C SER A 212 -34.36 0.96 53.41
N LYS A 213 -34.43 2.18 53.96
CA LYS A 213 -35.46 2.61 54.92
C LYS A 213 -36.74 2.86 54.13
N GLY A 214 -37.79 2.13 54.41
CA GLY A 214 -39.11 2.34 53.88
C GLY A 214 -39.66 3.72 54.20
N PRO A 215 -40.59 4.24 53.36
CA PRO A 215 -41.27 5.52 53.67
C PRO A 215 -42.05 5.46 54.95
N ARG A 216 -42.04 6.59 55.68
CA ARG A 216 -42.86 6.85 56.88
C ARG A 216 -44.32 7.04 56.50
#